data_d05f44287538b8185b6a79003106167d
#
_entry.id   d05f44287538b8185b6a79003106167d
#
_cell.length_a   1.000
_cell.length_b   1.000
_cell.length_c   1.000
_cell.angle_alpha   90.00
_cell.angle_beta   90.00
_cell.angle_gamma   90.00
#
_symmetry.space_group_name_H-M   'P 1'
#
loop_
_entity.id
_entity.type
_entity.pdbx_description
1 polymer ?
#
loop_
_entity_poly.entity_id
_entity_poly.type
_entity_poly.pdbx_seq_one_letter_code
_entity_poly.pdbx_strand_id
1 'polypeptide(L)'
;GTYQFRLEAQIPAPGLDPWAYDELTIVVDPVVPVTPPVVVPPVVPPVVVPPGPAPIAGQRQLLVVYESGNRSPAQARLHTDMRDGAVFKYITEKKHSLLILDTDTPDQTGQKAAILAKFGSDITTMPIMLALDSTGTTVIDKLPLAPASDVNASVSSQDVITFIQKTGG
;
A
#
# COMPACT_ATOMS: atom_id res chain seq x y z
N GLY A 1 -33.54 1.42 23.40
CA GLY A 1 -34.34 0.88 22.31
C GLY A 1 -34.70 -0.57 22.60
N THR A 2 -35.93 -0.94 22.33
CA THR A 2 -36.41 -2.33 22.48
C THR A 2 -36.00 -3.09 21.21
N TYR A 3 -35.29 -4.16 21.36
CA TYR A 3 -34.95 -5.06 20.24
C TYR A 3 -35.83 -6.30 20.35
N GLN A 4 -36.59 -6.63 19.31
CA GLN A 4 -37.34 -7.85 19.24
C GLN A 4 -36.54 -8.87 18.39
N PHE A 5 -36.27 -10.01 18.98
CA PHE A 5 -35.70 -11.15 18.27
C PHE A 5 -36.75 -12.23 18.13
N ARG A 6 -37.01 -12.69 16.92
CA ARG A 6 -37.87 -13.84 16.68
C ARG A 6 -36.99 -15.07 16.51
N LEU A 7 -37.14 -16.04 17.40
CA LEU A 7 -36.52 -17.35 17.29
C LEU A 7 -37.57 -18.34 16.74
N GLU A 8 -37.34 -18.87 15.57
CA GLU A 8 -38.14 -19.95 15.02
C GLU A 8 -37.47 -21.29 15.37
N ALA A 9 -38.09 -22.06 16.23
CA ALA A 9 -37.64 -23.42 16.51
C ALA A 9 -38.60 -24.40 15.86
N GLN A 10 -38.12 -25.20 14.91
CA GLN A 10 -38.89 -26.27 14.29
C GLN A 10 -38.79 -27.50 15.19
N ILE A 11 -39.88 -27.85 15.87
CA ILE A 11 -39.96 -29.08 16.67
C ILE A 11 -40.78 -30.08 15.84
N PRO A 12 -40.16 -31.16 15.32
CA PRO A 12 -40.89 -32.22 14.62
C PRO A 12 -41.50 -33.14 15.65
N ALA A 13 -42.74 -32.86 16.08
CA ALA A 13 -43.55 -33.82 16.84
C ALA A 13 -44.76 -34.24 15.98
N PRO A 14 -45.04 -35.54 15.88
CA PRO A 14 -46.19 -36.04 15.10
C PRO A 14 -47.50 -35.57 15.76
N GLY A 15 -48.25 -34.77 15.04
CA GLY A 15 -49.61 -34.34 15.43
C GLY A 15 -49.75 -32.88 15.88
N LEU A 16 -48.66 -32.09 15.88
CA LEU A 16 -48.75 -30.65 16.12
C LEU A 16 -48.49 -29.86 14.81
N ASP A 17 -49.08 -28.67 14.73
CA ASP A 17 -48.84 -27.75 13.66
C ASP A 17 -47.32 -27.52 13.46
N PRO A 18 -46.75 -27.82 12.28
CA PRO A 18 -45.31 -27.65 12.05
C PRO A 18 -44.82 -26.19 12.16
N TRP A 19 -45.73 -25.26 12.38
CA TRP A 19 -45.47 -23.83 12.47
C TRP A 19 -45.86 -23.23 13.86
N ALA A 20 -45.91 -24.05 14.93
CA ALA A 20 -46.01 -23.53 16.27
C ALA A 20 -44.74 -22.75 16.67
N TYR A 21 -44.84 -21.47 16.81
CA TYR A 21 -43.76 -20.63 17.25
C TYR A 21 -44.14 -20.02 18.62
N ASP A 22 -43.20 -20.09 19.55
CA ASP A 22 -43.29 -19.31 20.79
C ASP A 22 -42.66 -17.94 20.56
N GLU A 23 -43.39 -16.89 20.85
CA GLU A 23 -42.88 -15.53 20.78
C GLU A 23 -42.18 -15.21 22.10
N LEU A 24 -40.85 -15.20 22.10
CA LEU A 24 -40.05 -14.80 23.24
C LEU A 24 -39.79 -13.28 23.16
N THR A 25 -40.47 -12.52 24.01
CA THR A 25 -40.20 -11.10 24.14
C THR A 25 -39.09 -10.89 25.18
N ILE A 26 -37.90 -10.51 24.72
CA ILE A 26 -36.79 -10.11 25.61
C ILE A 26 -36.86 -8.60 25.77
N VAL A 27 -37.26 -8.15 26.97
CA VAL A 27 -37.15 -6.73 27.33
C VAL A 27 -35.74 -6.49 27.86
N VAL A 28 -34.93 -5.79 27.08
CA VAL A 28 -33.62 -5.33 27.53
C VAL A 28 -33.81 -3.94 28.10
N ASP A 29 -33.76 -3.83 29.42
CA ASP A 29 -33.73 -2.53 30.08
C ASP A 29 -32.51 -1.73 29.53
N PRO A 30 -32.70 -0.46 29.18
CA PRO A 30 -31.57 0.35 28.76
C PRO A 30 -30.63 0.47 29.97
N VAL A 31 -29.50 -0.25 29.86
CA VAL A 31 -28.38 -0.03 30.78
C VAL A 31 -27.96 1.42 30.57
N VAL A 32 -28.21 2.25 31.58
CA VAL A 32 -27.66 3.61 31.58
C VAL A 32 -26.17 3.46 31.38
N PRO A 33 -25.59 4.03 30.30
CA PRO A 33 -24.18 3.91 30.07
C PRO A 33 -23.45 4.53 31.26
N VAL A 34 -22.91 3.67 32.12
CA VAL A 34 -21.96 4.10 33.13
C VAL A 34 -20.75 4.53 32.31
N THR A 35 -20.54 5.83 32.21
CA THR A 35 -19.32 6.36 31.62
C THR A 35 -18.16 5.74 32.38
N PRO A 36 -17.34 4.86 31.75
CA PRO A 36 -16.20 4.31 32.44
C PRO A 36 -15.31 5.48 32.87
N PRO A 37 -14.70 5.41 34.06
CA PRO A 37 -13.77 6.44 34.49
C PRO A 37 -12.73 6.62 33.36
N VAL A 38 -12.52 7.88 32.96
CA VAL A 38 -11.52 8.23 31.94
C VAL A 38 -10.18 7.80 32.52
N VAL A 39 -9.73 6.61 32.11
CA VAL A 39 -8.36 6.16 32.37
C VAL A 39 -7.49 7.01 31.47
N VAL A 40 -6.91 8.07 32.05
CA VAL A 40 -5.89 8.86 31.37
C VAL A 40 -4.74 7.87 31.11
N PRO A 41 -4.43 7.53 29.84
CA PRO A 41 -3.32 6.63 29.57
C PRO A 41 -2.05 7.27 30.15
N PRO A 42 -1.16 6.46 30.76
CA PRO A 42 0.11 6.97 31.25
C PRO A 42 0.79 7.68 30.08
N VAL A 43 1.26 8.90 30.33
CA VAL A 43 2.05 9.68 29.37
C VAL A 43 3.28 8.87 29.06
N VAL A 44 3.26 8.17 27.93
CA VAL A 44 4.44 7.44 27.44
C VAL A 44 5.48 8.52 27.12
N PRO A 45 6.67 8.50 27.77
CA PRO A 45 7.71 9.44 27.41
C PRO A 45 8.00 9.32 25.93
N PRO A 46 8.30 10.43 25.23
CA PRO A 46 8.59 10.39 23.82
C PRO A 46 9.70 9.37 23.56
N VAL A 47 9.39 8.37 22.72
CA VAL A 47 10.38 7.40 22.29
C VAL A 47 11.43 8.20 21.50
N VAL A 48 12.60 8.35 22.06
CA VAL A 48 13.76 8.90 21.34
C VAL A 48 14.15 7.85 20.31
N VAL A 49 13.61 7.98 19.10
CA VAL A 49 14.04 7.16 17.96
C VAL A 49 15.49 7.55 17.69
N PRO A 50 16.45 6.62 17.77
CA PRO A 50 17.83 6.93 17.40
C PRO A 50 17.82 7.49 15.97
N PRO A 51 18.62 8.55 15.69
CA PRO A 51 18.75 9.04 14.33
C PRO A 51 19.13 7.87 13.41
N GLY A 52 18.38 7.69 12.35
CA GLY A 52 18.69 6.68 11.33
C GLY A 52 20.10 6.90 10.79
N PRO A 53 20.74 5.88 10.20
CA PRO A 53 22.05 6.03 9.61
C PRO A 53 22.08 7.23 8.66
N ALA A 54 23.12 8.05 8.76
CA ALA A 54 23.26 9.25 7.93
C ALA A 54 23.18 8.88 6.44
N PRO A 55 22.48 9.66 5.62
CA PRO A 55 22.39 9.40 4.19
C PRO A 55 23.78 9.35 3.55
N ILE A 56 24.10 8.26 2.86
CA ILE A 56 25.39 8.12 2.16
C ILE A 56 25.32 8.98 0.90
N ALA A 57 26.28 9.87 0.72
CA ALA A 57 26.36 10.70 -0.50
C ALA A 57 26.42 9.80 -1.75
N GLY A 58 25.61 10.13 -2.75
CA GLY A 58 25.49 9.32 -3.97
C GLY A 58 24.43 8.23 -3.94
N GLN A 59 23.89 7.86 -2.76
CA GLN A 59 22.74 6.94 -2.71
C GLN A 59 21.46 7.64 -3.17
N ARG A 60 20.62 6.87 -3.87
CA ARG A 60 19.29 7.30 -4.31
C ARG A 60 18.24 6.35 -3.76
N GLN A 61 17.06 6.90 -3.50
CA GLN A 61 15.87 6.10 -3.32
C GLN A 61 15.09 6.12 -4.64
N LEU A 62 14.84 4.97 -5.18
CA LEU A 62 14.12 4.78 -6.44
C LEU A 62 12.71 4.31 -6.12
N LEU A 63 11.71 5.03 -6.60
CA LEU A 63 10.32 4.66 -6.48
C LEU A 63 9.77 4.33 -7.86
N VAL A 64 9.32 3.10 -8.06
CA VAL A 64 8.62 2.67 -9.27
C VAL A 64 7.14 2.55 -8.95
N VAL A 65 6.31 3.24 -9.73
CA VAL A 65 4.84 3.17 -9.62
C VAL A 65 4.29 2.58 -10.91
N TYR A 66 3.46 1.55 -10.79
CA TYR A 66 2.87 0.86 -11.93
C TYR A 66 1.48 0.29 -11.60
N GLU A 67 0.77 -0.16 -12.63
CA GLU A 67 -0.50 -0.89 -12.55
C GLU A 67 -0.31 -2.31 -13.07
N SER A 68 -0.53 -3.32 -12.23
CA SER A 68 -0.32 -4.72 -12.63
C SER A 68 -1.38 -5.21 -13.63
N GLY A 69 -2.61 -4.71 -13.53
CA GLY A 69 -3.72 -5.09 -14.38
C GLY A 69 -3.57 -4.71 -15.86
N ASN A 70 -2.83 -3.64 -16.14
CA ASN A 70 -2.66 -3.10 -17.49
C ASN A 70 -1.25 -3.29 -18.06
N ARG A 71 -0.42 -4.11 -17.41
CA ARG A 71 0.98 -4.27 -17.75
C ARG A 71 1.19 -5.09 -19.03
N SER A 72 1.87 -4.51 -20.02
CA SER A 72 2.28 -5.22 -21.23
C SER A 72 3.38 -6.27 -20.95
N PRO A 73 3.60 -7.26 -21.84
CA PRO A 73 4.71 -8.21 -21.71
C PRO A 73 6.09 -7.54 -21.65
N ALA A 74 6.29 -6.42 -22.34
CA ALA A 74 7.56 -5.66 -22.29
C ALA A 74 7.77 -5.03 -20.91
N GLN A 75 6.74 -4.42 -20.36
CA GLN A 75 6.77 -3.85 -19.00
C GLN A 75 6.94 -4.94 -17.93
N ALA A 76 6.34 -6.12 -18.13
CA ALA A 76 6.52 -7.25 -17.23
C ALA A 76 7.98 -7.73 -17.20
N ARG A 77 8.66 -7.77 -18.36
CA ARG A 77 10.09 -8.11 -18.43
C ARG A 77 10.96 -7.09 -17.70
N LEU A 78 10.73 -5.79 -17.96
CA LEU A 78 11.46 -4.74 -17.27
C LEU A 78 11.25 -4.80 -15.75
N HIS A 79 10.02 -5.06 -15.31
CA HIS A 79 9.71 -5.23 -13.89
C HIS A 79 10.47 -6.42 -13.28
N THR A 80 10.57 -7.54 -13.98
CA THR A 80 11.39 -8.70 -13.56
C THR A 80 12.86 -8.30 -13.47
N ASP A 81 13.39 -7.59 -14.47
CA ASP A 81 14.79 -7.14 -14.48
C ASP A 81 15.12 -6.16 -13.33
N MET A 82 14.16 -5.34 -12.93
CA MET A 82 14.28 -4.48 -11.75
C MET A 82 14.28 -5.25 -10.42
N ARG A 83 13.79 -6.49 -10.39
CA ARG A 83 13.72 -7.32 -9.17
C ARG A 83 14.86 -8.31 -9.02
N ASP A 84 15.40 -8.84 -10.11
CA ASP A 84 16.41 -9.90 -10.08
C ASP A 84 17.41 -9.86 -11.26
N GLY A 85 17.25 -8.92 -12.22
CA GLY A 85 18.10 -8.81 -13.41
C GLY A 85 19.20 -7.76 -13.32
N ALA A 86 19.59 -7.20 -14.49
CA ALA A 86 20.70 -6.27 -14.62
C ALA A 86 20.46 -4.96 -13.85
N VAL A 87 19.23 -4.44 -13.89
CA VAL A 87 18.86 -3.21 -13.14
C VAL A 87 18.96 -3.45 -11.64
N PHE A 88 18.43 -4.57 -11.14
CA PHE A 88 18.54 -4.93 -9.73
C PHE A 88 19.99 -5.05 -9.27
N LYS A 89 20.83 -5.72 -10.07
CA LYS A 89 22.26 -5.88 -9.78
C LYS A 89 22.94 -4.51 -9.68
N TYR A 90 22.70 -3.62 -10.63
CA TYR A 90 23.25 -2.26 -10.61
C TYR A 90 22.80 -1.48 -9.36
N ILE A 91 21.50 -1.49 -9.04
CA ILE A 91 20.95 -0.82 -7.87
C ILE A 91 21.62 -1.31 -6.57
N THR A 92 21.79 -2.64 -6.47
CA THR A 92 22.40 -3.28 -5.29
C THR A 92 23.89 -2.96 -5.17
N GLU A 93 24.64 -3.03 -6.26
CA GLU A 93 26.07 -2.70 -6.29
C GLU A 93 26.35 -1.24 -5.91
N LYS A 94 25.46 -0.33 -6.32
CA LYS A 94 25.55 1.10 -6.00
C LYS A 94 24.89 1.46 -4.68
N LYS A 95 24.32 0.50 -3.96
CA LYS A 95 23.64 0.67 -2.68
C LYS A 95 22.45 1.64 -2.73
N HIS A 96 21.78 1.73 -3.88
CA HIS A 96 20.51 2.43 -3.98
C HIS A 96 19.41 1.60 -3.34
N SER A 97 18.37 2.24 -2.85
CA SER A 97 17.14 1.55 -2.44
C SER A 97 16.11 1.57 -3.56
N LEU A 98 15.33 0.50 -3.70
CA LEU A 98 14.25 0.40 -4.66
C LEU A 98 12.96 0.04 -3.95
N LEU A 99 11.94 0.86 -4.14
CA LEU A 99 10.58 0.59 -3.75
C LEU A 99 9.71 0.46 -5.01
N ILE A 100 9.02 -0.66 -5.14
CA ILE A 100 8.11 -0.91 -6.25
C ILE A 100 6.68 -0.89 -5.70
N LEU A 101 5.87 0.04 -6.18
CA LEU A 101 4.49 0.26 -5.77
C LEU A 101 3.53 -0.14 -6.89
N ASP A 102 2.69 -1.12 -6.60
CA ASP A 102 1.59 -1.53 -7.47
C ASP A 102 0.30 -0.85 -7.01
N THR A 103 -0.30 -0.03 -7.87
CA THR A 103 -1.52 0.71 -7.53
C THR A 103 -2.76 -0.17 -7.48
N ASP A 104 -2.76 -1.31 -8.16
CA ASP A 104 -3.89 -2.25 -8.21
C ASP A 104 -3.98 -3.15 -6.97
N THR A 105 -2.88 -3.33 -6.23
CA THR A 105 -2.90 -4.13 -5.00
C THR A 105 -3.56 -3.38 -3.84
N PRO A 106 -4.28 -4.05 -2.94
CA PRO A 106 -4.85 -3.42 -1.76
C PRO A 106 -3.78 -2.78 -0.87
N ASP A 107 -4.05 -1.58 -0.35
CA ASP A 107 -3.17 -0.92 0.62
C ASP A 107 -3.52 -1.36 2.04
N GLN A 108 -2.84 -2.41 2.51
CA GLN A 108 -3.08 -2.97 3.84
C GLN A 108 -2.44 -2.16 4.97
N THR A 109 -1.48 -1.29 4.65
CA THR A 109 -0.66 -0.58 5.65
C THR A 109 -0.84 0.93 5.63
N GLY A 110 -1.57 1.48 4.67
CA GLY A 110 -1.66 2.92 4.41
C GLY A 110 -0.40 3.52 3.76
N GLN A 111 0.63 2.72 3.54
CA GLN A 111 1.89 3.19 2.96
C GLN A 111 1.72 3.68 1.52
N LYS A 112 0.92 2.97 0.72
CA LYS A 112 0.61 3.35 -0.65
C LYS A 112 -0.06 4.72 -0.70
N ALA A 113 -1.11 4.91 0.11
CA ALA A 113 -1.83 6.18 0.18
C ALA A 113 -0.90 7.33 0.59
N ALA A 114 -0.01 7.11 1.56
CA ALA A 114 0.96 8.11 2.00
C ALA A 114 1.96 8.48 0.88
N ILE A 115 2.46 7.50 0.13
CA ILE A 115 3.37 7.71 -1.00
C ILE A 115 2.66 8.48 -2.13
N LEU A 116 1.45 8.07 -2.48
CA LEU A 116 0.67 8.74 -3.53
C LEU A 116 0.28 10.17 -3.12
N ALA A 117 -0.04 10.40 -1.85
CA ALA A 117 -0.29 11.75 -1.34
C ALA A 117 0.96 12.63 -1.42
N LYS A 118 2.15 12.07 -1.18
CA LYS A 118 3.42 12.80 -1.21
C LYS A 118 3.92 13.09 -2.61
N PHE A 119 3.84 12.12 -3.52
CA PHE A 119 4.46 12.20 -4.85
C PHE A 119 3.45 12.20 -6.01
N GLY A 120 2.15 12.23 -5.73
CA GLY A 120 1.11 12.12 -6.75
C GLY A 120 1.21 13.18 -7.86
N SER A 121 1.67 14.41 -7.54
CA SER A 121 1.91 15.46 -8.53
C SER A 121 3.07 15.15 -9.49
N ASP A 122 3.99 14.26 -9.08
CA ASP A 122 5.13 13.85 -9.91
C ASP A 122 4.82 12.59 -10.73
N ILE A 123 3.80 11.85 -10.35
CA ILE A 123 3.32 10.64 -11.04
C ILE A 123 2.36 11.08 -12.15
N THR A 124 2.91 11.53 -13.26
CA THR A 124 2.12 12.05 -14.39
C THR A 124 1.67 10.98 -15.37
N THR A 125 2.35 9.85 -15.38
CA THR A 125 2.07 8.67 -16.24
C THR A 125 2.40 7.40 -15.46
N MET A 126 1.84 6.26 -15.85
CA MET A 126 2.20 4.95 -15.30
C MET A 126 2.48 3.98 -16.46
N PRO A 127 3.51 3.14 -16.35
CA PRO A 127 4.49 3.03 -15.27
C PRO A 127 5.55 4.14 -15.30
N ILE A 128 6.02 4.56 -14.11
CA ILE A 128 7.03 5.62 -13.96
C ILE A 128 8.05 5.25 -12.88
N MET A 129 9.29 5.68 -13.06
CA MET A 129 10.31 5.66 -12.02
C MET A 129 10.63 7.09 -11.58
N LEU A 130 10.62 7.33 -10.27
CA LEU A 130 11.09 8.56 -9.65
C LEU A 130 12.43 8.30 -8.97
N ALA A 131 13.41 9.14 -9.26
CA ALA A 131 14.66 9.17 -8.50
C ALA A 131 14.50 10.21 -7.38
N LEU A 132 14.62 9.77 -6.14
CA LEU A 132 14.52 10.60 -4.97
C LEU A 132 15.92 10.87 -4.40
N ASP A 133 16.04 11.93 -3.63
CA ASP A 133 17.23 12.19 -2.84
C ASP A 133 17.52 11.06 -1.84
N SER A 134 18.66 11.09 -1.19
CA SER A 134 19.08 10.06 -0.21
C SER A 134 18.13 9.95 0.99
N THR A 135 17.36 10.99 1.27
CA THR A 135 16.36 11.00 2.35
C THR A 135 14.98 10.48 1.90
N GLY A 136 14.75 10.29 0.60
CA GLY A 136 13.45 9.89 0.04
C GLY A 136 12.39 10.97 0.17
N THR A 137 12.79 12.24 0.25
CA THR A 137 11.86 13.34 0.47
C THR A 137 11.61 14.19 -0.76
N THR A 138 12.58 14.29 -1.66
CA THR A 138 12.54 15.18 -2.82
C THR A 138 12.73 14.39 -4.11
N VAL A 139 11.90 14.63 -5.10
CA VAL A 139 12.08 14.09 -6.45
C VAL A 139 13.18 14.86 -7.15
N ILE A 140 14.24 14.18 -7.58
CA ILE A 140 15.38 14.72 -8.33
C ILE A 140 15.09 14.70 -9.82
N ASP A 141 14.59 13.58 -10.31
CA ASP A 141 14.28 13.36 -11.72
C ASP A 141 13.25 12.25 -11.88
N LYS A 142 12.66 12.12 -13.05
CA LYS A 142 11.63 11.13 -13.34
C LYS A 142 11.81 10.52 -14.73
N LEU A 143 11.54 9.23 -14.83
CA LEU A 143 11.61 8.46 -16.05
C LEU A 143 10.29 7.74 -16.29
N PRO A 144 9.48 8.13 -17.30
CA PRO A 144 8.38 7.30 -17.77
C PRO A 144 8.95 5.95 -18.29
N LEU A 145 8.43 4.84 -17.78
CA LEU A 145 8.90 3.51 -18.16
C LEU A 145 8.21 2.96 -19.41
N ALA A 146 7.21 3.67 -19.91
CA ALA A 146 6.61 3.46 -21.23
C ALA A 146 6.76 4.75 -22.04
N PRO A 147 7.21 4.68 -23.32
CA PRO A 147 7.26 5.85 -24.18
C PRO A 147 5.85 6.35 -24.49
N ALA A 148 5.69 7.67 -24.56
CA ALA A 148 4.38 8.29 -24.84
C ALA A 148 3.80 7.88 -26.22
N SER A 149 4.66 7.48 -27.15
CA SER A 149 4.26 7.01 -28.49
C SER A 149 3.70 5.59 -28.50
N ASP A 150 4.03 4.77 -27.52
CA ASP A 150 3.51 3.39 -27.38
C ASP A 150 3.47 2.99 -25.90
N VAL A 151 2.28 3.08 -25.32
CA VAL A 151 2.03 2.72 -23.92
C VAL A 151 2.24 1.23 -23.62
N ASN A 152 2.29 0.38 -24.65
CA ASN A 152 2.55 -1.06 -24.51
C ASN A 152 4.05 -1.39 -24.60
N ALA A 153 4.86 -0.45 -25.05
CA ALA A 153 6.31 -0.61 -25.04
C ALA A 153 6.88 -0.39 -23.63
N SER A 154 8.16 -0.65 -23.49
CA SER A 154 8.93 -0.35 -22.27
C SER A 154 10.27 0.23 -22.69
N VAL A 155 10.80 1.13 -21.85
CA VAL A 155 12.21 1.52 -21.96
C VAL A 155 13.10 0.30 -21.70
N SER A 156 14.33 0.33 -22.19
CA SER A 156 15.26 -0.77 -21.95
C SER A 156 15.84 -0.71 -20.53
N SER A 157 16.34 -1.84 -20.05
CA SER A 157 17.09 -1.91 -18.78
C SER A 157 18.30 -0.97 -18.78
N GLN A 158 18.94 -0.79 -19.95
CA GLN A 158 20.05 0.14 -20.08
C GLN A 158 19.62 1.61 -19.94
N ASP A 159 18.44 1.98 -20.43
CA ASP A 159 17.90 3.34 -20.24
C ASP A 159 17.65 3.63 -18.78
N VAL A 160 17.12 2.63 -18.03
CA VAL A 160 16.91 2.75 -16.59
C VAL A 160 18.24 2.94 -15.85
N ILE A 161 19.26 2.13 -16.18
CA ILE A 161 20.59 2.26 -15.58
C ILE A 161 21.19 3.65 -15.90
N THR A 162 21.10 4.09 -17.15
CA THR A 162 21.58 5.41 -17.58
C THR A 162 20.87 6.54 -16.84
N PHE A 163 19.55 6.42 -16.65
CA PHE A 163 18.79 7.37 -15.85
C PHE A 163 19.30 7.46 -14.41
N ILE A 164 19.52 6.31 -13.76
CA ILE A 164 20.02 6.27 -12.38
C ILE A 164 21.43 6.91 -12.32
N GLN A 165 22.31 6.61 -13.26
CA GLN A 165 23.65 7.22 -13.36
C GLN A 165 23.60 8.75 -13.50
N LYS A 166 22.72 9.25 -14.38
CA LYS A 166 22.53 10.68 -14.61
C LYS A 166 22.06 11.42 -13.36
N THR A 167 21.28 10.77 -12.51
CA THR A 167 20.78 11.37 -11.27
C THR A 167 21.80 11.36 -10.12
N GLY A 168 23.04 10.96 -10.40
CA GLY A 168 24.16 10.95 -9.45
C GLY A 168 24.26 9.63 -8.66
N GLY A 169 23.80 8.55 -9.28
CA GLY A 169 23.88 7.18 -8.78
C GLY A 169 25.14 6.44 -9.18
#